data_8ee52b02d3b7b8ee251535cdb1fad272
#
_entry.id   8ee52b02d3b7b8ee251535cdb1fad272
#
_cell.length_a   1.000
_cell.length_b   1.000
_cell.length_c   1.000
_cell.angle_alpha   90.00
_cell.angle_beta   90.00
_cell.angle_gamma   90.00
#
_symmetry.space_group_name_H-M   'P 1'
#
loop_
_entity.id
_entity.type
_entity.pdbx_description
1 polymer ?
#
loop_
_entity_poly.entity_id
_entity_poly.type
_entity_poly.pdbx_seq_one_letter_code
_entity_poly.pdbx_strand_id
1 'polypeptide(L)'
;MLALRRAGGRMSALVALDNPTIGLMLLYTPLHHLLFALPDGQRMSDMLVMTSGNAAGAPICRNDPDARQEIAGFCERILTHNRDIRLRADDSVLDVVAGRPAMIRRSRGYAPLPCMMSGRWQGEVLGMGGELKNSFCLGRGSLFYLSPYVGDLGDLRTAAALADSLARLERLLEIRPTLVACDLHPLYQSSRLARELAAERGLPLLALQHHYAHVASCMAENDYAERVIGVSFDGTGYGVDGSIWSGEFLLADFAGFERAGHIQPFKLVGGDAAAREGWRVATAMVQTLFAEDAHARLAGLRLCDGEQARMLRLMAEKGINTVNCTSVGRLFDAVSAILGLCRASSFEGDDRDRKSVV
;
A
#
# COMPACT_ATOMS: atom_id res chain seq x y z
N MET A 1 -3.43 -13.19 10.95
CA MET A 1 -2.71 -12.59 12.08
C MET A 1 -1.22 -12.78 11.86
N LEU A 2 -0.41 -11.77 12.09
CA LEU A 2 1.05 -11.89 12.09
C LEU A 2 1.55 -12.41 13.44
N ALA A 3 2.57 -13.25 13.42
CA ALA A 3 3.19 -13.79 14.62
C ALA A 3 4.71 -13.77 14.46
N LEU A 4 5.43 -13.52 15.56
CA LEU A 4 6.89 -13.55 15.58
C LEU A 4 7.42 -14.96 15.28
N ARG A 5 8.44 -15.04 14.44
CA ARG A 5 9.12 -16.28 14.08
C ARG A 5 10.02 -16.73 15.25
N ARG A 6 9.86 -17.97 15.70
CA ARG A 6 10.73 -18.54 16.71
C ARG A 6 12.04 -19.02 16.08
N ALA A 7 13.18 -18.62 16.62
CA ALA A 7 14.47 -19.17 16.24
C ALA A 7 14.52 -20.70 16.51
N GLY A 8 15.07 -21.49 15.57
CA GLY A 8 15.17 -22.95 15.70
C GLY A 8 13.85 -23.72 15.52
N GLY A 9 12.79 -23.07 14.99
CA GLY A 9 11.53 -23.74 14.67
C GLY A 9 11.66 -24.71 13.49
N ARG A 10 10.66 -25.61 13.35
CA ARG A 10 10.58 -26.61 12.24
C ARG A 10 10.23 -26.00 10.88
N MET A 11 9.90 -24.72 10.82
CA MET A 11 9.47 -24.06 9.60
C MET A 11 10.67 -23.80 8.68
N SER A 12 10.48 -24.04 7.38
CA SER A 12 11.49 -23.73 6.37
C SER A 12 11.88 -22.25 6.42
N ALA A 13 13.17 -21.97 6.21
CA ALA A 13 13.67 -20.61 6.07
C ALA A 13 13.06 -19.89 4.86
N LEU A 14 12.59 -20.63 3.85
CA LEU A 14 11.97 -20.06 2.65
C LEU A 14 10.55 -19.51 2.89
N VAL A 15 9.91 -19.84 4.02
CA VAL A 15 8.62 -19.24 4.39
C VAL A 15 8.89 -17.91 5.07
N ALA A 16 8.38 -16.83 4.49
CA ALA A 16 8.63 -15.45 4.93
C ALA A 16 10.14 -15.14 5.04
N LEU A 17 10.84 -15.30 3.91
CA LEU A 17 12.28 -15.08 3.79
C LEU A 17 12.65 -13.69 4.32
N ASP A 18 13.65 -13.62 5.20
CA ASP A 18 14.16 -12.39 5.82
C ASP A 18 13.11 -11.56 6.61
N ASN A 19 11.93 -12.10 6.86
CA ASN A 19 10.89 -11.44 7.65
C ASN A 19 10.85 -12.02 9.08
N PRO A 20 10.86 -11.19 10.13
CA PRO A 20 10.77 -11.64 11.51
C PRO A 20 9.39 -12.19 11.88
N THR A 21 8.37 -11.86 11.10
CA THR A 21 7.00 -12.32 11.31
C THR A 21 6.54 -13.29 10.23
N ILE A 22 5.54 -14.09 10.55
CA ILE A 22 4.83 -14.97 9.64
C ILE A 22 3.33 -14.73 9.73
N GLY A 23 2.63 -14.87 8.61
CA GLY A 23 1.18 -14.88 8.61
C GLY A 23 0.64 -16.22 9.10
N LEU A 24 -0.27 -16.21 10.07
CA LEU A 24 -0.98 -17.37 10.55
C LEU A 24 -2.49 -17.24 10.28
N MET A 25 -3.09 -18.31 9.79
CA MET A 25 -4.53 -18.40 9.57
C MET A 25 -5.06 -19.70 10.20
N LEU A 26 -6.15 -19.59 10.93
CA LEU A 26 -6.87 -20.76 11.45
C LEU A 26 -7.85 -21.30 10.40
N LEU A 27 -8.23 -22.55 10.53
CA LEU A 27 -9.25 -23.18 9.70
C LEU A 27 -10.60 -22.50 9.99
N TYR A 28 -11.28 -21.99 8.96
CA TYR A 28 -12.58 -21.31 9.12
C TYR A 28 -13.66 -21.80 8.12
N THR A 29 -13.31 -22.75 7.24
CA THR A 29 -14.27 -23.34 6.31
C THR A 29 -14.26 -24.86 6.41
N PRO A 30 -15.38 -25.55 6.08
CA PRO A 30 -15.41 -27.01 6.00
C PRO A 30 -14.34 -27.58 5.06
N LEU A 31 -14.08 -26.90 3.93
CA LEU A 31 -13.05 -27.31 2.98
C LEU A 31 -11.65 -27.29 3.60
N HIS A 32 -11.33 -26.29 4.43
CA HIS A 32 -10.05 -26.26 5.15
C HIS A 32 -9.89 -27.46 6.08
N HIS A 33 -10.95 -27.86 6.79
CA HIS A 33 -10.92 -29.06 7.65
C HIS A 33 -10.64 -30.31 6.85
N LEU A 34 -11.24 -30.44 5.66
CA LEU A 34 -11.03 -31.63 4.79
C LEU A 34 -9.59 -31.70 4.23
N LEU A 35 -8.87 -30.57 4.11
CA LEU A 35 -7.45 -30.57 3.71
C LEU A 35 -6.53 -31.19 4.78
N PHE A 36 -6.93 -31.19 6.06
CA PHE A 36 -6.14 -31.72 7.17
C PHE A 36 -6.60 -33.10 7.65
N ALA A 37 -7.86 -33.44 7.44
CA ALA A 37 -8.44 -34.70 7.86
C ALA A 37 -9.20 -35.34 6.69
N LEU A 38 -8.62 -36.38 6.10
CA LEU A 38 -9.27 -37.14 5.04
C LEU A 38 -10.39 -38.02 5.60
N PRO A 39 -11.43 -38.36 4.81
CA PRO A 39 -12.54 -39.20 5.25
C PRO A 39 -12.12 -40.59 5.73
N ASP A 40 -10.98 -41.11 5.26
CA ASP A 40 -10.38 -42.38 5.66
C ASP A 40 -9.56 -42.33 6.96
N GLY A 41 -9.54 -41.16 7.62
CA GLY A 41 -8.78 -40.91 8.85
C GLY A 41 -7.29 -40.62 8.64
N GLN A 42 -6.80 -40.58 7.41
CA GLN A 42 -5.42 -40.15 7.12
C GLN A 42 -5.27 -38.63 7.33
N ARG A 43 -4.13 -38.24 7.87
CA ARG A 43 -3.74 -36.84 8.01
C ARG A 43 -2.69 -36.48 6.96
N MET A 44 -2.94 -35.43 6.19
CA MET A 44 -1.97 -34.95 5.20
C MET A 44 -0.79 -34.21 5.85
N SER A 45 -1.07 -33.24 6.70
CA SER A 45 -0.06 -32.41 7.34
C SER A 45 -0.67 -31.66 8.51
N ASP A 46 0.15 -31.18 9.44
CA ASP A 46 -0.27 -30.30 10.52
C ASP A 46 -0.23 -28.82 10.12
N MET A 47 0.43 -28.49 9.00
CA MET A 47 0.54 -27.14 8.45
C MET A 47 0.54 -27.16 6.92
N LEU A 48 -0.09 -26.16 6.33
CA LEU A 48 -0.05 -25.88 4.89
C LEU A 48 0.40 -24.43 4.66
N VAL A 49 1.19 -24.22 3.62
CA VAL A 49 1.46 -22.87 3.12
C VAL A 49 0.34 -22.51 2.16
N MET A 50 -0.40 -21.44 2.49
CA MET A 50 -1.54 -20.97 1.72
C MET A 50 -1.27 -19.59 1.18
N THR A 51 -1.62 -19.35 -0.07
CA THR A 51 -1.57 -18.03 -0.71
C THR A 51 -2.79 -17.82 -1.59
N SER A 52 -3.04 -16.58 -2.00
CA SER A 52 -4.11 -16.25 -2.93
C SER A 52 -3.89 -16.90 -4.29
N GLY A 53 -4.99 -17.31 -4.96
CA GLY A 53 -4.95 -17.94 -6.29
C GLY A 53 -4.85 -16.90 -7.42
N ASN A 54 -3.65 -16.33 -7.61
CA ASN A 54 -3.36 -15.35 -8.66
C ASN A 54 -1.88 -15.37 -9.04
N ALA A 55 -1.56 -14.88 -10.24
CA ALA A 55 -0.20 -14.51 -10.59
C ALA A 55 0.24 -13.28 -9.79
N ALA A 56 1.56 -13.10 -9.58
CA ALA A 56 2.10 -11.97 -8.81
C ALA A 56 1.61 -10.63 -9.38
N GLY A 57 1.05 -9.78 -8.51
CA GLY A 57 0.50 -8.47 -8.88
C GLY A 57 -0.87 -8.48 -9.57
N ALA A 58 -1.39 -9.65 -9.96
CA ALA A 58 -2.72 -9.78 -10.56
C ALA A 58 -3.81 -9.90 -9.50
N PRO A 59 -5.08 -9.57 -9.82
CA PRO A 59 -6.20 -9.84 -8.92
C PRO A 59 -6.45 -11.36 -8.78
N ILE A 60 -7.01 -11.79 -7.65
CA ILE A 60 -7.37 -13.20 -7.41
C ILE A 60 -8.26 -13.72 -8.54
N CYS A 61 -7.97 -14.92 -9.05
CA CYS A 61 -8.81 -15.60 -10.02
C CYS A 61 -10.24 -15.77 -9.47
N ARG A 62 -11.24 -15.46 -10.29
CA ARG A 62 -12.66 -15.47 -9.88
C ARG A 62 -13.45 -16.62 -10.46
N ASN A 63 -13.01 -17.17 -11.56
CA ASN A 63 -13.69 -18.24 -12.29
C ASN A 63 -12.69 -19.27 -12.81
N ASP A 64 -13.18 -20.42 -13.26
CA ASP A 64 -12.37 -21.50 -13.77
C ASP A 64 -11.54 -21.13 -15.03
N PRO A 65 -12.05 -20.37 -16.00
CA PRO A 65 -11.23 -19.89 -17.13
C PRO A 65 -10.02 -19.06 -16.69
N ASP A 66 -10.23 -18.08 -15.78
CA ASP A 66 -9.13 -17.26 -15.24
C ASP A 66 -8.08 -18.14 -14.55
N ALA A 67 -8.55 -19.07 -13.70
CA ALA A 67 -7.66 -19.98 -12.98
C ALA A 67 -6.83 -20.87 -13.92
N ARG A 68 -7.45 -21.43 -14.96
CA ARG A 68 -6.74 -22.23 -15.97
C ARG A 68 -5.71 -21.43 -16.76
N GLN A 69 -6.01 -20.18 -17.05
CA GLN A 69 -5.10 -19.31 -17.80
C GLN A 69 -3.95 -18.82 -16.95
N GLU A 70 -4.20 -18.41 -15.71
CA GLU A 70 -3.24 -17.68 -14.90
C GLU A 70 -2.41 -18.56 -13.96
N ILE A 71 -3.00 -19.62 -13.39
CA ILE A 71 -2.34 -20.41 -12.35
C ILE A 71 -2.03 -21.86 -12.74
N ALA A 72 -2.55 -22.38 -13.85
CA ALA A 72 -2.27 -23.78 -14.26
C ALA A 72 -0.79 -24.07 -14.49
N GLY A 73 0.01 -23.06 -14.78
CA GLY A 73 1.46 -23.23 -15.01
C GLY A 73 2.27 -23.52 -13.74
N PHE A 74 1.71 -23.28 -12.54
CA PHE A 74 2.40 -23.50 -11.26
C PHE A 74 1.59 -24.29 -10.23
N CYS A 75 0.54 -24.97 -10.66
CA CYS A 75 -0.18 -25.94 -9.85
C CYS A 75 -0.49 -27.22 -10.64
N GLU A 76 -0.45 -28.36 -9.98
CA GLU A 76 -0.74 -29.64 -10.62
C GLU A 76 -2.24 -29.92 -10.76
N ARG A 77 -3.03 -29.34 -9.87
CA ARG A 77 -4.49 -29.57 -9.79
C ARG A 77 -5.21 -28.31 -9.37
N ILE A 78 -6.39 -28.11 -9.93
CA ILE A 78 -7.30 -27.01 -9.59
C ILE A 78 -8.61 -27.62 -9.09
N LEU A 79 -8.98 -27.35 -7.84
CA LEU A 79 -10.28 -27.70 -7.31
C LEU A 79 -11.29 -26.64 -7.71
N THR A 80 -12.30 -27.02 -8.48
CA THR A 80 -13.34 -26.11 -8.96
C THR A 80 -14.68 -26.35 -8.24
N HIS A 81 -15.59 -25.41 -8.39
CA HIS A 81 -16.94 -25.51 -7.84
C HIS A 81 -17.95 -24.79 -8.76
N ASN A 82 -19.21 -25.10 -8.60
CA ASN A 82 -20.31 -24.55 -9.41
C ASN A 82 -20.96 -23.27 -8.84
N ARG A 83 -20.28 -22.62 -7.87
CA ARG A 83 -20.77 -21.39 -7.24
C ARG A 83 -19.95 -20.20 -7.69
N ASP A 84 -20.57 -19.25 -8.36
CA ASP A 84 -19.89 -18.04 -8.82
C ASP A 84 -19.30 -17.19 -7.69
N ILE A 85 -18.04 -16.80 -7.82
CA ILE A 85 -17.42 -15.79 -6.96
C ILE A 85 -17.87 -14.40 -7.48
N ARG A 86 -18.75 -13.77 -6.74
CA ARG A 86 -19.34 -12.47 -7.13
C ARG A 86 -18.43 -11.30 -6.83
N LEU A 87 -17.71 -11.33 -5.72
CA LEU A 87 -16.80 -10.28 -5.29
C LEU A 87 -15.48 -10.92 -4.86
N ARG A 88 -14.37 -10.41 -5.38
CA ARG A 88 -13.05 -10.79 -4.90
C ARG A 88 -12.85 -10.24 -3.49
N ALA A 89 -12.32 -11.06 -2.61
CA ALA A 89 -11.99 -10.65 -1.26
C ALA A 89 -10.74 -11.41 -0.80
N ASP A 90 -9.66 -10.67 -0.59
CA ASP A 90 -8.45 -11.16 0.04
C ASP A 90 -8.68 -11.48 1.51
N ASP A 91 -7.75 -12.18 2.14
CA ASP A 91 -7.75 -12.32 3.59
C ASP A 91 -7.36 -11.00 4.25
N SER A 92 -8.03 -10.67 5.35
CA SER A 92 -7.62 -9.56 6.21
C SER A 92 -6.33 -9.92 6.92
N VAL A 93 -5.44 -8.94 7.07
CA VAL A 93 -4.16 -9.09 7.77
C VAL A 93 -4.14 -8.16 8.97
N LEU A 94 -3.89 -8.73 10.14
CA LEU A 94 -3.81 -8.01 11.40
C LEU A 94 -2.49 -8.31 12.10
N ASP A 95 -1.99 -7.30 12.80
CA ASP A 95 -0.91 -7.44 13.77
C ASP A 95 -1.41 -7.09 15.16
N VAL A 96 -0.58 -7.30 16.19
CA VAL A 96 -0.87 -6.92 17.56
C VAL A 96 0.19 -5.90 18.01
N VAL A 97 -0.20 -4.65 18.06
CA VAL A 97 0.66 -3.53 18.48
C VAL A 97 0.24 -3.06 19.87
N ALA A 98 1.15 -3.06 20.83
CA ALA A 98 0.88 -2.68 22.23
C ALA A 98 -0.33 -3.41 22.83
N GLY A 99 -0.51 -4.70 22.51
CA GLY A 99 -1.60 -5.54 23.01
C GLY A 99 -2.96 -5.29 22.35
N ARG A 100 -3.02 -4.47 21.31
CA ARG A 100 -4.24 -4.17 20.55
C ARG A 100 -4.11 -4.64 19.10
N PRO A 101 -5.20 -5.17 18.49
CA PRO A 101 -5.18 -5.52 17.08
C PRO A 101 -5.01 -4.26 16.22
N ALA A 102 -4.05 -4.30 15.29
CA ALA A 102 -3.81 -3.28 14.28
C ALA A 102 -4.10 -3.88 12.89
N MET A 103 -4.96 -3.23 12.12
CA MET A 103 -5.33 -3.68 10.79
C MET A 103 -4.28 -3.25 9.77
N ILE A 104 -3.67 -4.23 9.09
CA ILE A 104 -2.74 -3.99 7.98
C ILE A 104 -3.47 -4.03 6.64
N ARG A 105 -4.35 -5.03 6.45
CA ARG A 105 -5.22 -5.15 5.29
C ARG A 105 -6.65 -5.44 5.75
N ARG A 106 -7.59 -4.59 5.33
CA ARG A 106 -9.00 -4.75 5.62
C ARG A 106 -9.71 -5.37 4.43
N SER A 107 -10.16 -6.61 4.60
CA SER A 107 -10.85 -7.35 3.55
C SER A 107 -11.83 -8.35 4.15
N ARG A 108 -11.72 -9.64 3.85
CA ARG A 108 -12.64 -10.70 4.29
C ARG A 108 -12.88 -10.66 5.80
N GLY A 109 -14.15 -10.69 6.19
CA GLY A 109 -14.60 -10.66 7.59
C GLY A 109 -14.79 -9.24 8.16
N TYR A 110 -14.17 -8.22 7.55
CA TYR A 110 -14.27 -6.81 7.96
C TYR A 110 -14.94 -5.92 6.90
N ALA A 111 -14.63 -6.11 5.64
CA ALA A 111 -15.31 -5.43 4.55
C ALA A 111 -16.52 -6.27 4.06
N PRO A 112 -17.66 -5.64 3.70
CA PRO A 112 -17.93 -4.20 3.68
C PRO A 112 -18.64 -3.67 4.93
N LEU A 113 -18.29 -4.12 6.13
CA LEU A 113 -18.86 -3.53 7.35
C LEU A 113 -18.52 -2.04 7.40
N PRO A 114 -19.44 -1.14 7.80
CA PRO A 114 -19.18 0.28 7.83
C PRO A 114 -18.23 0.69 8.97
N CYS A 115 -17.44 1.73 8.71
CA CYS A 115 -16.92 2.60 9.75
C CYS A 115 -18.01 3.65 10.07
N MET A 116 -18.23 3.94 11.34
CA MET A 116 -19.25 4.87 11.79
C MET A 116 -18.59 6.13 12.31
N MET A 117 -19.16 7.29 11.94
CA MET A 117 -18.77 8.59 12.49
C MET A 117 -20.00 9.22 13.15
N SER A 118 -19.79 9.95 14.25
CA SER A 118 -20.87 10.66 14.98
C SER A 118 -21.52 11.76 14.16
N GLY A 119 -20.75 12.40 13.25
CA GLY A 119 -21.23 13.41 12.33
C GLY A 119 -22.15 12.82 11.26
N ARG A 120 -23.17 13.59 10.84
CA ARG A 120 -23.98 13.27 9.67
C ARG A 120 -23.53 14.11 8.48
N TRP A 121 -23.04 13.43 7.46
CA TRP A 121 -22.62 14.05 6.21
C TRP A 121 -23.79 14.06 5.23
N GLN A 122 -23.93 15.15 4.49
CA GLN A 122 -24.98 15.26 3.47
C GLN A 122 -24.51 14.62 2.17
N GLY A 123 -25.46 13.99 1.46
CA GLY A 123 -25.20 13.34 0.20
C GLY A 123 -24.58 11.95 0.33
N GLU A 124 -24.26 11.40 -0.81
CA GLU A 124 -23.59 10.11 -0.96
C GLU A 124 -22.27 10.33 -1.69
N VAL A 125 -21.19 9.76 -1.18
CA VAL A 125 -19.84 10.02 -1.67
C VAL A 125 -19.14 8.75 -2.09
N LEU A 126 -18.31 8.86 -3.12
CA LEU A 126 -17.35 7.85 -3.52
C LEU A 126 -15.93 8.40 -3.30
N GLY A 127 -15.14 7.77 -2.44
CA GLY A 127 -13.69 7.98 -2.37
C GLY A 127 -12.97 6.87 -3.12
N MET A 128 -12.22 7.21 -4.19
CA MET A 128 -11.65 6.22 -5.11
C MET A 128 -10.36 5.56 -4.58
N GLY A 129 -9.75 6.11 -3.52
CA GLY A 129 -8.48 5.61 -2.97
C GLY A 129 -7.24 5.97 -3.79
N GLY A 130 -6.10 5.50 -3.34
CA GLY A 130 -4.80 5.71 -4.00
C GLY A 130 -4.50 4.69 -5.10
N GLU A 131 -3.25 4.65 -5.56
CA GLU A 131 -2.80 3.76 -6.63
C GLU A 131 -2.39 2.38 -6.13
N LEU A 132 -1.60 2.35 -5.05
CA LEU A 132 -1.08 1.12 -4.46
C LEU A 132 -2.00 0.67 -3.33
N LYS A 133 -2.15 -0.64 -3.17
CA LYS A 133 -3.00 -1.26 -2.13
C LYS A 133 -4.40 -0.66 -2.10
N ASN A 134 -4.95 -0.41 -3.27
CA ASN A 134 -6.20 0.30 -3.42
C ASN A 134 -7.35 -0.34 -2.64
N SER A 135 -8.15 0.52 -2.04
CA SER A 135 -9.52 0.29 -1.55
C SER A 135 -10.30 1.56 -1.77
N PHE A 136 -11.52 1.45 -2.23
CA PHE A 136 -12.44 2.59 -2.36
C PHE A 136 -13.41 2.63 -1.17
N CYS A 137 -14.09 3.75 -1.00
CA CYS A 137 -15.07 3.94 0.06
C CYS A 137 -16.37 4.53 -0.49
N LEU A 138 -17.50 3.95 -0.09
CA LEU A 138 -18.85 4.51 -0.31
C LEU A 138 -19.39 5.03 1.00
N GLY A 139 -19.75 6.32 1.04
CA GLY A 139 -20.27 6.98 2.24
C GLY A 139 -21.72 7.45 2.09
N ARG A 140 -22.53 7.27 3.13
CA ARG A 140 -23.88 7.78 3.23
C ARG A 140 -24.22 8.13 4.68
N GLY A 141 -24.56 9.39 4.95
CA GLY A 141 -24.86 9.86 6.31
C GLY A 141 -23.66 9.66 7.25
N SER A 142 -23.82 8.87 8.29
CA SER A 142 -22.75 8.54 9.26
C SER A 142 -22.01 7.23 8.95
N LEU A 143 -22.31 6.56 7.85
CA LEU A 143 -21.79 5.24 7.51
C LEU A 143 -20.86 5.30 6.32
N PHE A 144 -19.65 4.79 6.50
CA PHE A 144 -18.60 4.74 5.48
C PHE A 144 -18.19 3.29 5.24
N TYR A 145 -18.48 2.77 4.05
CA TYR A 145 -18.26 1.38 3.65
C TYR A 145 -16.98 1.28 2.82
N LEU A 146 -15.89 0.83 3.45
CA LEU A 146 -14.67 0.53 2.72
C LEU A 146 -14.86 -0.76 1.92
N SER A 147 -14.39 -0.75 0.68
CA SER A 147 -14.37 -1.96 -0.14
C SER A 147 -13.43 -3.01 0.46
N PRO A 148 -13.58 -4.29 0.08
CA PRO A 148 -12.48 -5.23 0.20
C PRO A 148 -11.22 -4.67 -0.51
N TYR A 149 -10.06 -5.11 -0.08
CA TYR A 149 -8.80 -4.81 -0.73
C TYR A 149 -8.87 -5.14 -2.24
N VAL A 150 -8.51 -4.18 -3.09
CA VAL A 150 -8.51 -4.34 -4.55
C VAL A 150 -7.12 -4.70 -5.06
N GLY A 151 -6.09 -4.00 -4.59
CA GLY A 151 -4.70 -4.22 -4.98
C GLY A 151 -4.07 -3.04 -5.72
N ASP A 152 -2.95 -3.29 -6.37
CA ASP A 152 -2.18 -2.27 -7.08
C ASP A 152 -2.74 -2.05 -8.49
N LEU A 153 -3.10 -0.81 -8.81
CA LEU A 153 -3.80 -0.46 -10.05
C LEU A 153 -2.88 -0.32 -11.27
N GLY A 154 -1.58 -0.52 -11.11
CA GLY A 154 -0.63 -0.61 -12.22
C GLY A 154 -0.91 -1.78 -13.18
N ASP A 155 -1.64 -2.81 -12.74
CA ASP A 155 -2.15 -3.88 -13.58
C ASP A 155 -3.57 -3.53 -14.09
N LEU A 156 -3.78 -3.57 -15.41
CA LEU A 156 -5.08 -3.26 -16.03
C LEU A 156 -6.20 -4.18 -15.55
N ARG A 157 -5.89 -5.43 -15.18
CA ARG A 157 -6.87 -6.37 -14.63
C ARG A 157 -7.35 -5.94 -13.25
N THR A 158 -6.45 -5.36 -12.44
CA THR A 158 -6.79 -4.79 -11.13
C THR A 158 -7.65 -3.53 -11.28
N ALA A 159 -7.32 -2.67 -12.25
CA ALA A 159 -8.15 -1.51 -12.57
C ALA A 159 -9.58 -1.93 -13.03
N ALA A 160 -9.68 -2.96 -13.86
CA ALA A 160 -10.99 -3.53 -14.26
C ALA A 160 -11.73 -4.15 -13.05
N ALA A 161 -11.00 -4.81 -12.13
CA ALA A 161 -11.57 -5.37 -10.92
C ALA A 161 -12.10 -4.29 -9.96
N LEU A 162 -11.44 -3.12 -9.89
CA LEU A 162 -11.92 -1.95 -9.16
C LEU A 162 -13.30 -1.50 -9.69
N ALA A 163 -13.42 -1.29 -11.00
CA ALA A 163 -14.67 -0.85 -11.62
C ALA A 163 -15.82 -1.86 -11.40
N ASP A 164 -15.55 -3.16 -11.57
CA ASP A 164 -16.54 -4.24 -11.31
C ASP A 164 -16.95 -4.29 -9.83
N SER A 165 -16.00 -4.16 -8.92
CA SER A 165 -16.25 -4.16 -7.47
C SER A 165 -17.08 -2.95 -7.04
N LEU A 166 -16.76 -1.77 -7.58
CA LEU A 166 -17.51 -0.54 -7.32
C LEU A 166 -18.97 -0.69 -7.75
N ALA A 167 -19.22 -1.09 -9.00
CA ALA A 167 -20.57 -1.29 -9.51
C ALA A 167 -21.38 -2.32 -8.72
N ARG A 168 -20.72 -3.32 -8.14
CA ARG A 168 -21.37 -4.33 -7.28
C ARG A 168 -21.71 -3.78 -5.91
N LEU A 169 -20.77 -3.06 -5.27
CA LEU A 169 -21.00 -2.49 -3.93
C LEU A 169 -22.02 -1.35 -3.97
N GLU A 170 -22.04 -0.51 -5.01
CA GLU A 170 -23.09 0.49 -5.21
C GLU A 170 -24.48 -0.15 -5.21
N ARG A 171 -24.63 -1.27 -5.94
CA ARG A 171 -25.91 -2.01 -5.98
C ARG A 171 -26.23 -2.70 -4.67
N LEU A 172 -25.24 -3.32 -4.02
CA LEU A 172 -25.44 -4.05 -2.76
C LEU A 172 -25.85 -3.12 -1.61
N LEU A 173 -25.24 -1.94 -1.55
CA LEU A 173 -25.46 -0.96 -0.49
C LEU A 173 -26.55 0.06 -0.83
N GLU A 174 -27.05 0.01 -2.09
CA GLU A 174 -28.03 0.99 -2.63
C GLU A 174 -27.53 2.43 -2.46
N ILE A 175 -26.21 2.65 -2.68
CA ILE A 175 -25.56 3.96 -2.62
C ILE A 175 -25.35 4.45 -4.05
N ARG A 176 -25.78 5.69 -4.33
CA ARG A 176 -25.61 6.38 -5.61
C ARG A 176 -24.81 7.66 -5.36
N PRO A 177 -23.50 7.65 -5.54
CA PRO A 177 -22.67 8.82 -5.27
C PRO A 177 -23.15 10.07 -5.99
N THR A 178 -23.16 11.17 -5.26
CA THR A 178 -23.43 12.52 -5.76
C THR A 178 -22.17 13.37 -5.84
N LEU A 179 -21.05 12.84 -5.31
CA LEU A 179 -19.72 13.42 -5.33
C LEU A 179 -18.70 12.30 -5.47
N VAL A 180 -17.65 12.52 -6.27
CA VAL A 180 -16.50 11.63 -6.37
C VAL A 180 -15.26 12.34 -5.79
N ALA A 181 -14.55 11.68 -4.90
CA ALA A 181 -13.26 12.13 -4.38
C ALA A 181 -12.12 11.22 -4.86
N CYS A 182 -11.00 11.79 -5.22
CA CYS A 182 -9.81 11.04 -5.65
C CYS A 182 -8.53 11.69 -5.15
N ASP A 183 -7.40 10.99 -5.32
CA ASP A 183 -6.08 11.53 -5.07
C ASP A 183 -5.76 12.67 -6.06
N LEU A 184 -5.01 13.66 -5.58
CA LEU A 184 -4.54 14.79 -6.38
C LEU A 184 -3.56 14.35 -7.48
N HIS A 185 -2.91 13.19 -7.34
CA HIS A 185 -1.91 12.70 -8.29
C HIS A 185 -2.49 12.56 -9.70
N PRO A 186 -1.93 13.27 -10.72
CA PRO A 186 -2.54 13.38 -12.04
C PRO A 186 -2.52 12.07 -12.84
N LEU A 187 -1.54 11.20 -12.58
CA LEU A 187 -1.27 9.98 -13.36
C LEU A 187 -1.77 8.69 -12.69
N TYR A 188 -2.32 8.74 -11.48
CA TYR A 188 -2.87 7.54 -10.86
C TYR A 188 -4.05 7.01 -11.66
N GLN A 189 -4.09 5.69 -11.84
CA GLN A 189 -5.20 5.00 -12.49
C GLN A 189 -6.51 5.21 -11.72
N SER A 190 -6.45 5.20 -10.37
CA SER A 190 -7.59 5.53 -9.52
C SER A 190 -8.13 6.92 -9.80
N SER A 191 -7.26 7.94 -9.92
CA SER A 191 -7.66 9.32 -10.23
C SER A 191 -8.19 9.46 -11.65
N ARG A 192 -7.65 8.69 -12.61
CA ARG A 192 -8.17 8.65 -13.99
C ARG A 192 -9.57 8.07 -14.02
N LEU A 193 -9.77 6.90 -13.40
CA LEU A 193 -11.09 6.25 -13.33
C LEU A 193 -12.11 7.13 -12.61
N ALA A 194 -11.70 7.86 -11.56
CA ALA A 194 -12.55 8.81 -10.86
C ALA A 194 -13.03 9.95 -11.78
N ARG A 195 -12.12 10.53 -12.58
CA ARG A 195 -12.46 11.59 -13.55
C ARG A 195 -13.40 11.09 -14.65
N GLU A 196 -13.12 9.91 -15.21
CA GLU A 196 -13.96 9.27 -16.23
C GLU A 196 -15.37 9.02 -15.69
N LEU A 197 -15.48 8.43 -14.49
CA LEU A 197 -16.76 8.15 -13.84
C LEU A 197 -17.54 9.43 -13.51
N ALA A 198 -16.86 10.44 -12.96
CA ALA A 198 -17.49 11.72 -12.63
C ALA A 198 -18.02 12.42 -13.89
N ALA A 199 -17.24 12.42 -14.98
CA ALA A 199 -17.67 12.99 -16.27
C ALA A 199 -18.84 12.23 -16.88
N GLU A 200 -18.80 10.89 -16.89
CA GLU A 200 -19.87 10.03 -17.42
C GLU A 200 -21.20 10.26 -16.68
N ARG A 201 -21.13 10.43 -15.36
CA ARG A 201 -22.33 10.58 -14.52
C ARG A 201 -22.72 12.04 -14.27
N GLY A 202 -21.97 13.02 -14.76
CA GLY A 202 -22.19 14.45 -14.52
C GLY A 202 -22.03 14.84 -13.03
N LEU A 203 -21.11 14.21 -12.31
CA LEU A 203 -20.88 14.43 -10.88
C LEU A 203 -19.72 15.40 -10.63
N PRO A 204 -19.78 16.19 -9.57
CA PRO A 204 -18.62 16.95 -9.11
C PRO A 204 -17.48 16.01 -8.68
N LEU A 205 -16.25 16.44 -8.98
CA LEU A 205 -15.02 15.73 -8.62
C LEU A 205 -14.20 16.58 -7.65
N LEU A 206 -13.76 15.97 -6.55
CA LEU A 206 -12.87 16.58 -5.55
C LEU A 206 -11.53 15.87 -5.55
N ALA A 207 -10.46 16.54 -5.98
CA ALA A 207 -9.11 16.03 -5.88
C ALA A 207 -8.50 16.44 -4.53
N LEU A 208 -8.02 15.48 -3.75
CA LEU A 208 -7.49 15.68 -2.40
C LEU A 208 -5.99 15.41 -2.35
N GLN A 209 -5.28 16.22 -1.58
CA GLN A 209 -3.86 16.00 -1.31
C GLN A 209 -3.69 14.70 -0.49
N HIS A 210 -2.73 13.87 -0.88
CA HIS A 210 -2.51 12.52 -0.36
C HIS A 210 -2.38 12.46 1.17
N HIS A 211 -1.48 13.26 1.75
CA HIS A 211 -1.21 13.23 3.19
C HIS A 211 -2.34 13.85 4.02
N TYR A 212 -3.07 14.80 3.44
CA TYR A 212 -4.30 15.30 4.04
C TYR A 212 -5.37 14.19 4.09
N ALA A 213 -5.48 13.37 3.05
CA ALA A 213 -6.38 12.22 3.06
C ALA A 213 -6.00 11.20 4.15
N HIS A 214 -4.70 10.95 4.40
CA HIS A 214 -4.24 10.14 5.52
C HIS A 214 -4.66 10.72 6.88
N VAL A 215 -4.45 12.02 7.09
CA VAL A 215 -4.85 12.69 8.34
C VAL A 215 -6.36 12.61 8.53
N ALA A 216 -7.15 12.94 7.50
CA ALA A 216 -8.62 12.90 7.55
C ALA A 216 -9.13 11.47 7.80
N SER A 217 -8.50 10.45 7.22
CA SER A 217 -8.80 9.04 7.47
C SER A 217 -8.58 8.65 8.94
N CYS A 218 -7.45 9.08 9.53
CA CYS A 218 -7.16 8.85 10.94
C CYS A 218 -8.16 9.56 11.86
N MET A 219 -8.54 10.80 11.53
CA MET A 219 -9.58 11.54 12.26
C MET A 219 -10.92 10.81 12.19
N ALA A 220 -11.30 10.32 11.01
CA ALA A 220 -12.54 9.57 10.80
C ALA A 220 -12.57 8.25 11.58
N GLU A 221 -11.46 7.47 11.58
CA GLU A 221 -11.35 6.22 12.32
C GLU A 221 -11.50 6.41 13.83
N ASN A 222 -11.03 7.56 14.34
CA ASN A 222 -11.10 7.91 15.76
C ASN A 222 -12.33 8.76 16.13
N ASP A 223 -13.24 8.99 15.19
CA ASP A 223 -14.44 9.83 15.34
C ASP A 223 -14.11 11.21 15.91
N TYR A 224 -13.06 11.85 15.42
CA TYR A 224 -12.55 13.12 15.91
C TYR A 224 -12.69 14.21 14.84
N ALA A 225 -13.48 15.23 15.09
CA ALA A 225 -13.83 16.28 14.14
C ALA A 225 -13.12 17.63 14.37
N GLU A 226 -12.45 17.78 15.52
CA GLU A 226 -11.74 19.01 15.86
C GLU A 226 -10.45 19.16 15.05
N ARG A 227 -9.90 20.38 14.97
CA ARG A 227 -8.63 20.65 14.30
C ARG A 227 -7.47 19.93 14.97
N VAL A 228 -6.64 19.28 14.16
CA VAL A 228 -5.51 18.46 14.62
C VAL A 228 -4.17 18.94 14.04
N ILE A 229 -3.09 18.55 14.69
CA ILE A 229 -1.76 18.51 14.11
C ILE A 229 -1.58 17.10 13.53
N GLY A 230 -1.74 16.98 12.20
CA GLY A 230 -1.50 15.73 11.48
C GLY A 230 -0.01 15.56 11.19
N VAL A 231 0.59 14.48 11.67
CA VAL A 231 1.94 14.05 11.29
C VAL A 231 1.80 12.92 10.30
N SER A 232 2.12 13.19 9.03
CA SER A 232 1.98 12.21 7.96
C SER A 232 3.34 11.87 7.36
N PHE A 233 3.83 10.67 7.70
CA PHE A 233 5.08 10.11 7.23
C PHE A 233 4.80 8.89 6.36
N ASP A 234 5.25 8.95 5.11
CA ASP A 234 4.95 7.96 4.09
C ASP A 234 6.15 7.70 3.16
N GLY A 235 5.94 6.86 2.15
CA GLY A 235 6.90 6.61 1.08
C GLY A 235 6.89 7.70 0.02
N THR A 236 5.71 8.05 -0.51
CA THR A 236 5.54 9.07 -1.55
C THR A 236 4.10 9.56 -1.61
N GLY A 237 3.90 10.85 -1.82
CA GLY A 237 2.60 11.44 -2.13
C GLY A 237 2.79 12.71 -2.96
N TYR A 238 1.82 13.04 -3.80
CA TYR A 238 1.88 14.18 -4.69
C TYR A 238 1.59 15.47 -3.91
N GLY A 239 2.58 16.38 -3.89
CA GLY A 239 2.45 17.69 -3.27
C GLY A 239 1.66 18.67 -4.14
N VAL A 240 1.01 19.64 -3.50
CA VAL A 240 0.29 20.72 -4.21
C VAL A 240 1.24 21.64 -5.01
N ASP A 241 2.53 21.58 -4.71
CA ASP A 241 3.63 22.30 -5.36
C ASP A 241 4.33 21.47 -6.46
N GLY A 242 3.83 20.26 -6.76
CA GLY A 242 4.42 19.33 -7.72
C GLY A 242 5.65 18.58 -7.21
N SER A 243 6.06 18.79 -5.96
CA SER A 243 7.12 18.01 -5.32
C SER A 243 6.57 16.70 -4.72
N ILE A 244 7.47 15.81 -4.31
CA ILE A 244 7.09 14.61 -3.55
C ILE A 244 7.05 14.97 -2.07
N TRP A 245 5.85 14.97 -1.51
CA TRP A 245 5.62 15.09 -0.08
C TRP A 245 5.69 13.72 0.58
N SER A 246 6.00 13.67 1.87
CA SER A 246 5.85 12.47 2.69
C SER A 246 6.49 12.57 4.08
N GLY A 247 6.87 13.77 4.50
CA GLY A 247 7.35 14.06 5.85
C GLY A 247 6.72 15.35 6.35
N GLU A 248 5.38 15.33 6.51
CA GLU A 248 4.56 16.52 6.61
C GLU A 248 3.97 16.70 8.00
N PHE A 249 3.88 17.95 8.42
CA PHE A 249 3.14 18.40 9.59
C PHE A 249 2.02 19.32 9.09
N LEU A 250 0.76 18.85 9.22
CA LEU A 250 -0.42 19.52 8.72
C LEU A 250 -1.30 19.99 9.88
N LEU A 251 -1.71 21.25 9.86
CA LEU A 251 -2.84 21.71 10.68
C LEU A 251 -4.11 21.43 9.87
N ALA A 252 -4.91 20.46 10.29
CA ALA A 252 -5.99 19.93 9.48
C ALA A 252 -7.29 19.74 10.28
N ASP A 253 -8.40 19.88 9.57
CA ASP A 253 -9.75 19.44 9.94
C ASP A 253 -10.46 18.90 8.68
N PHE A 254 -11.75 18.54 8.77
CA PHE A 254 -12.49 18.06 7.62
C PHE A 254 -12.81 19.13 6.55
N ALA A 255 -12.59 20.41 6.84
CA ALA A 255 -12.77 21.48 5.87
C ALA A 255 -11.52 21.76 5.03
N GLY A 256 -10.33 21.35 5.52
CA GLY A 256 -9.09 21.57 4.80
C GLY A 256 -7.84 21.41 5.66
N PHE A 257 -6.71 21.82 5.10
CA PHE A 257 -5.42 21.75 5.78
C PHE A 257 -4.51 22.95 5.44
N GLU A 258 -3.57 23.19 6.34
CA GLU A 258 -2.44 24.10 6.17
C GLU A 258 -1.15 23.30 6.40
N ARG A 259 -0.16 23.44 5.52
CA ARG A 259 1.16 22.85 5.69
C ARG A 259 1.96 23.64 6.72
N ALA A 260 1.95 23.20 7.97
CA ALA A 260 2.63 23.87 9.09
C ALA A 260 4.16 23.66 9.07
N GLY A 261 4.61 22.52 8.53
CA GLY A 261 6.01 22.20 8.44
C GLY A 261 6.27 20.89 7.68
N HIS A 262 7.53 20.63 7.43
CA HIS A 262 7.99 19.40 6.77
C HIS A 262 9.45 19.13 7.10
N ILE A 263 9.94 17.90 6.87
CA ILE A 263 11.36 17.61 6.96
C ILE A 263 12.13 18.37 5.87
N GLN A 264 13.42 18.60 6.11
CA GLN A 264 14.24 19.29 5.11
C GLN A 264 14.20 18.59 3.76
N PRO A 265 13.86 19.30 2.66
CA PRO A 265 13.81 18.68 1.34
C PRO A 265 15.17 18.20 0.88
N PHE A 266 15.16 17.08 0.16
CA PHE A 266 16.34 16.54 -0.51
C PHE A 266 15.98 16.10 -1.93
N LYS A 267 17.00 15.84 -2.76
CA LYS A 267 16.79 15.42 -4.15
C LYS A 267 16.62 13.91 -4.24
N LEU A 268 15.51 13.49 -4.82
CA LEU A 268 15.29 12.13 -5.29
C LEU A 268 15.74 12.02 -6.73
N VAL A 269 16.80 11.26 -6.98
CA VAL A 269 17.47 11.16 -8.28
C VAL A 269 17.33 9.77 -8.87
N GLY A 270 16.72 9.65 -10.05
CA GLY A 270 16.56 8.39 -10.77
C GLY A 270 15.12 7.93 -10.94
N GLY A 271 14.12 8.78 -10.67
CA GLY A 271 12.70 8.44 -10.82
C GLY A 271 12.31 7.22 -9.99
N ASP A 272 11.54 6.28 -10.56
CA ASP A 272 11.05 5.08 -9.87
C ASP A 272 12.17 4.16 -9.35
N ALA A 273 13.35 4.17 -9.97
CA ALA A 273 14.48 3.40 -9.46
C ALA A 273 14.92 3.90 -8.07
N ALA A 274 14.84 5.20 -7.80
CA ALA A 274 15.21 5.77 -6.51
C ALA A 274 14.25 5.34 -5.37
N ALA A 275 13.04 4.92 -5.70
CA ALA A 275 12.10 4.38 -4.72
C ALA A 275 12.48 2.97 -4.23
N ARG A 276 13.27 2.23 -5.01
CA ARG A 276 13.70 0.87 -4.70
C ARG A 276 15.19 0.78 -4.33
N GLU A 277 16.00 1.69 -4.86
CA GLU A 277 17.45 1.69 -4.74
C GLU A 277 17.91 2.79 -3.78
N GLY A 278 17.84 2.54 -2.46
CA GLY A 278 18.17 3.49 -1.40
C GLY A 278 19.57 4.09 -1.52
N TRP A 279 20.52 3.35 -2.13
CA TRP A 279 21.87 3.85 -2.41
C TRP A 279 21.89 5.10 -3.30
N ARG A 280 20.91 5.29 -4.20
CA ARG A 280 20.81 6.49 -5.05
C ARG A 280 20.50 7.72 -4.19
N VAL A 281 19.52 7.59 -3.32
CA VAL A 281 19.13 8.66 -2.40
C VAL A 281 20.28 8.99 -1.44
N ALA A 282 20.89 7.95 -0.86
CA ALA A 282 22.06 8.10 0.02
C ALA A 282 23.21 8.84 -0.68
N THR A 283 23.53 8.46 -1.93
CA THR A 283 24.58 9.10 -2.72
C THR A 283 24.26 10.58 -2.97
N ALA A 284 23.04 10.91 -3.39
CA ALA A 284 22.62 12.29 -3.63
C ALA A 284 22.67 13.14 -2.35
N MET A 285 22.27 12.57 -1.21
CA MET A 285 22.36 13.23 0.10
C MET A 285 23.80 13.49 0.52
N VAL A 286 24.69 12.49 0.41
CA VAL A 286 26.14 12.67 0.72
C VAL A 286 26.75 13.74 -0.19
N GLN A 287 26.44 13.75 -1.47
CA GLN A 287 26.92 14.77 -2.43
C GLN A 287 26.42 16.18 -2.07
N THR A 288 25.21 16.30 -1.58
CA THR A 288 24.62 17.60 -1.18
C THR A 288 25.20 18.11 0.13
N LEU A 289 25.32 17.21 1.14
CA LEU A 289 25.73 17.61 2.48
C LEU A 289 27.24 17.81 2.64
N PHE A 290 28.05 17.09 1.84
CA PHE A 290 29.50 17.06 2.02
C PHE A 290 30.28 17.46 0.77
N ALA A 291 29.67 18.22 -0.12
CA ALA A 291 30.17 18.71 -1.41
C ALA A 291 31.66 18.42 -1.75
N GLU A 292 32.60 19.00 -0.99
CA GLU A 292 34.05 18.86 -1.21
C GLU A 292 34.58 17.46 -0.84
N ASP A 293 34.08 16.87 0.24
CA ASP A 293 34.50 15.56 0.75
C ASP A 293 33.67 14.40 0.24
N ALA A 294 32.66 14.67 -0.60
CA ALA A 294 31.68 13.68 -1.02
C ALA A 294 32.32 12.43 -1.64
N HIS A 295 33.35 12.59 -2.47
CA HIS A 295 34.02 11.49 -3.14
C HIS A 295 34.66 10.51 -2.16
N ALA A 296 35.42 11.03 -1.20
CA ALA A 296 36.09 10.23 -0.19
C ALA A 296 35.08 9.50 0.72
N ARG A 297 33.99 10.16 1.09
CA ARG A 297 32.91 9.57 1.90
C ARG A 297 32.17 8.48 1.16
N LEU A 298 31.81 8.69 -0.08
CA LEU A 298 31.13 7.68 -0.92
C LEU A 298 31.98 6.43 -1.09
N ALA A 299 33.28 6.59 -1.31
CA ALA A 299 34.23 5.47 -1.39
C ALA A 299 34.30 4.70 -0.06
N GLY A 300 34.36 5.39 1.09
CA GLY A 300 34.35 4.79 2.41
C GLY A 300 33.06 4.02 2.71
N LEU A 301 31.91 4.56 2.32
CA LEU A 301 30.58 3.96 2.53
C LEU A 301 30.25 2.84 1.53
N ARG A 302 31.03 2.69 0.44
CA ARG A 302 30.82 1.68 -0.62
C ARG A 302 29.41 1.71 -1.22
N LEU A 303 28.79 2.90 -1.27
CA LEU A 303 27.41 3.07 -1.77
C LEU A 303 27.31 2.81 -3.28
N CYS A 304 28.29 3.29 -4.06
CA CYS A 304 28.32 3.18 -5.50
C CYS A 304 29.75 3.35 -6.01
N ASP A 305 29.99 3.01 -7.29
CA ASP A 305 31.24 3.32 -7.95
C ASP A 305 31.33 4.80 -8.39
N GLY A 306 32.51 5.22 -8.83
CA GLY A 306 32.76 6.61 -9.21
C GLY A 306 31.96 7.07 -10.43
N GLU A 307 31.62 6.17 -11.35
CA GLU A 307 30.82 6.48 -12.54
C GLU A 307 29.35 6.70 -12.16
N GLN A 308 28.81 5.80 -11.34
CA GLN A 308 27.45 5.94 -10.79
C GLN A 308 27.28 7.24 -9.99
N ALA A 309 28.26 7.57 -9.13
CA ALA A 309 28.25 8.80 -8.36
C ALA A 309 28.26 10.06 -9.26
N ARG A 310 29.10 10.05 -10.30
CA ARG A 310 29.19 11.15 -11.29
C ARG A 310 27.88 11.29 -12.06
N MET A 311 27.27 10.17 -12.48
CA MET A 311 26.02 10.18 -13.21
C MET A 311 24.89 10.76 -12.36
N LEU A 312 24.73 10.34 -11.11
CA LEU A 312 23.70 10.86 -10.21
C LEU A 312 23.90 12.36 -9.95
N ARG A 313 25.14 12.81 -9.77
CA ARG A 313 25.46 14.23 -9.63
C ARG A 313 25.00 15.03 -10.85
N LEU A 314 25.35 14.57 -12.06
CA LEU A 314 24.96 15.24 -13.30
C LEU A 314 23.43 15.28 -13.47
N MET A 315 22.74 14.19 -13.16
CA MET A 315 21.28 14.15 -13.17
C MET A 315 20.68 15.16 -12.19
N ALA A 316 21.20 15.23 -10.96
CA ALA A 316 20.76 16.18 -9.94
C ALA A 316 21.01 17.64 -10.34
N GLU A 317 22.15 17.96 -10.97
CA GLU A 317 22.51 19.29 -11.46
C GLU A 317 21.65 19.72 -12.66
N LYS A 318 21.35 18.79 -13.56
CA LYS A 318 20.56 19.05 -14.78
C LYS A 318 19.04 18.87 -14.60
N GLY A 319 18.59 18.43 -13.43
CA GLY A 319 17.17 18.15 -13.17
C GLY A 319 16.62 16.95 -13.95
N ILE A 320 17.50 16.04 -14.42
CA ILE A 320 17.08 14.87 -15.20
C ILE A 320 16.57 13.78 -14.25
N ASN A 321 15.32 13.36 -14.39
CA ASN A 321 14.67 12.39 -13.48
C ASN A 321 14.95 12.71 -12.00
N THR A 322 14.86 13.99 -11.66
CA THR A 322 15.17 14.49 -10.33
C THR A 322 14.01 15.36 -9.83
N VAL A 323 13.55 15.10 -8.62
CA VAL A 323 12.48 15.84 -7.97
C VAL A 323 12.86 16.15 -6.51
N ASN A 324 12.40 17.30 -5.99
CA ASN A 324 12.51 17.59 -4.56
C ASN A 324 11.55 16.69 -3.77
N CYS A 325 12.02 16.22 -2.64
CA CYS A 325 11.32 15.22 -1.85
C CYS A 325 11.48 15.50 -0.35
N THR A 326 10.40 15.36 0.40
CA THR A 326 10.38 15.35 1.87
C THR A 326 10.08 13.94 2.43
N SER A 327 10.29 12.89 1.63
CA SER A 327 9.90 11.52 1.99
C SER A 327 10.71 10.94 3.15
N VAL A 328 10.03 10.66 4.25
CA VAL A 328 10.60 9.92 5.38
C VAL A 328 10.94 8.48 4.98
N GLY A 329 10.11 7.84 4.15
CA GLY A 329 10.41 6.50 3.64
C GLY A 329 11.73 6.45 2.88
N ARG A 330 11.95 7.38 1.94
CA ARG A 330 13.22 7.48 1.18
C ARG A 330 14.41 7.87 2.07
N LEU A 331 14.18 8.65 3.11
CA LEU A 331 15.20 8.94 4.10
C LEU A 331 15.62 7.66 4.86
N PHE A 332 14.69 6.83 5.24
CA PHE A 332 14.97 5.52 5.85
C PHE A 332 15.78 4.61 4.91
N ASP A 333 15.40 4.54 3.64
CA ASP A 333 16.12 3.74 2.63
C ASP A 333 17.57 4.24 2.49
N ALA A 334 17.76 5.56 2.45
CA ALA A 334 19.10 6.16 2.37
C ALA A 334 19.95 5.83 3.61
N VAL A 335 19.40 5.95 4.81
CA VAL A 335 20.09 5.61 6.05
C VAL A 335 20.44 4.12 6.11
N SER A 336 19.52 3.24 5.66
CA SER A 336 19.76 1.81 5.56
C SER A 336 20.93 1.49 4.63
N ALA A 337 21.00 2.15 3.48
CA ALA A 337 22.10 1.99 2.55
C ALA A 337 23.44 2.50 3.15
N ILE A 338 23.43 3.65 3.83
CA ILE A 338 24.62 4.21 4.50
C ILE A 338 25.14 3.27 5.58
N LEU A 339 24.26 2.65 6.36
CA LEU A 339 24.61 1.69 7.40
C LEU A 339 25.02 0.31 6.84
N GLY A 340 24.92 0.10 5.52
CA GLY A 340 25.23 -1.17 4.87
C GLY A 340 24.21 -2.28 5.15
N LEU A 341 23.02 -1.94 5.65
CA LEU A 341 21.96 -2.90 5.96
C LEU A 341 21.23 -3.37 4.70
N CYS A 342 20.82 -2.43 3.85
CA CYS A 342 20.13 -2.71 2.60
C CYS A 342 20.43 -1.64 1.56
N ARG A 343 20.91 -2.02 0.38
CA ARG A 343 21.18 -1.09 -0.73
C ARG A 343 19.97 -0.88 -1.64
N ALA A 344 19.16 -1.92 -1.76
CA ALA A 344 17.97 -1.92 -2.59
C ALA A 344 16.90 -2.80 -1.94
N SER A 345 15.70 -2.27 -1.79
CA SER A 345 14.58 -2.97 -1.19
C SER A 345 14.05 -4.05 -2.13
N SER A 346 13.83 -5.25 -1.62
CA SER A 346 13.21 -6.36 -2.33
C SER A 346 11.68 -6.40 -2.16
N PHE A 347 11.17 -5.79 -1.08
CA PHE A 347 9.74 -5.63 -0.77
C PHE A 347 9.50 -4.32 0.00
N GLU A 348 8.28 -3.90 0.10
CA GLU A 348 7.92 -2.67 0.82
C GLU A 348 8.16 -2.82 2.32
N GLY A 349 8.96 -1.93 2.89
CA GLY A 349 9.35 -1.96 4.31
C GLY A 349 10.59 -2.80 4.61
N ASP A 350 11.22 -3.45 3.63
CA ASP A 350 12.46 -4.24 3.80
C ASP A 350 13.52 -3.49 4.62
N ASP A 351 13.73 -2.22 4.30
CA ASP A 351 14.69 -1.37 5.00
C ASP A 351 14.29 -1.05 6.45
N ARG A 352 13.00 -1.06 6.77
CA ARG A 352 12.48 -0.81 8.11
C ARG A 352 12.61 -2.04 8.99
N ASP A 353 12.30 -3.19 8.47
CA ASP A 353 12.33 -4.46 9.21
C ASP A 353 13.75 -4.85 9.59
N ARG A 354 14.72 -4.59 8.73
CA ARG A 354 16.15 -4.85 9.02
C ARG A 354 16.72 -3.93 10.10
N LYS A 355 16.12 -2.75 10.34
CA LYS A 355 16.53 -1.80 11.38
C LYS A 355 16.00 -2.13 12.77
N SER A 356 14.92 -2.88 12.87
CA SER A 356 14.35 -3.27 14.17
C SER A 356 15.19 -4.31 14.92
N VAL A 357 16.30 -4.76 14.32
CA VAL A 357 17.19 -5.80 14.85
C VAL A 357 18.53 -5.23 15.33
N VAL A 358 18.75 -3.91 15.28
CA VAL A 358 19.96 -3.22 15.75
C VAL A 358 19.69 -2.42 17.01
#